data_419c8f12cde4a918f3da58327261ee68
#
_entry.id   419c8f12cde4a918f3da58327261ee68
#
_cell.length_a   1.000
_cell.length_b   1.000
_cell.length_c   1.000
_cell.angle_alpha   90.00
_cell.angle_beta   90.00
_cell.angle_gamma   90.00
#
_symmetry.space_group_name_H-M   'P 1'
#
loop_
_entity.id
_entity.type
_entity.pdbx_description
1 polymer ?
#
loop_
_entity_poly.entity_id
_entity_poly.type
_entity_poly.pdbx_seq_one_letter_code
_entity_poly.pdbx_strand_id
1 'polypeptide(L)'
;GFIVFNDWTYPNFIRLLDQLGVASQPTEMSFSVHDPATGREYNGNTLNSLFAQRRNLLSPGFWGMLRDILRFNREALADLEQQRIAADTTLGSYLRERRYGQRFIDHYIVPMGAAIWSMSLADMLGFPLQFFVRFFSNHGLLSVSHRPQWRVISGGSRSYVAPLCASFANKIRLNCPVQRVERDAEGVT
;
A
#
# COMPACT_ATOMS: atom_id res chain seq x y z
N GLY A 1 5.12 -13.88 -1.23
CA GLY A 1 3.75 -13.85 -1.73
C GLY A 1 3.02 -12.62 -1.25
N PHE A 2 1.94 -12.28 -1.89
CA PHE A 2 1.05 -11.21 -1.45
C PHE A 2 -0.09 -11.80 -0.59
N ILE A 3 -0.74 -10.94 0.21
CA ILE A 3 -1.81 -11.34 1.11
C ILE A 3 -3.16 -10.93 0.52
N VAL A 4 -3.27 -9.73 0.00
CA VAL A 4 -4.51 -9.11 -0.50
C VAL A 4 -4.33 -8.54 -1.90
N PHE A 5 -5.42 -8.42 -2.62
CA PHE A 5 -5.54 -7.69 -3.88
C PHE A 5 -6.89 -6.95 -3.89
N ASN A 6 -7.11 -6.07 -4.86
CA ASN A 6 -8.37 -5.33 -4.95
C ASN A 6 -8.91 -5.31 -6.38
N ASP A 7 -10.15 -4.89 -6.52
CA ASP A 7 -10.88 -4.89 -7.79
C ASP A 7 -10.50 -3.74 -8.73
N TRP A 8 -9.81 -2.69 -8.25
CA TRP A 8 -9.42 -1.57 -9.09
C TRP A 8 -8.11 -1.78 -9.84
N THR A 9 -7.09 -2.26 -9.13
CA THR A 9 -5.71 -2.27 -9.64
C THR A 9 -5.25 -3.63 -10.16
N TYR A 10 -6.04 -4.70 -9.96
CA TYR A 10 -5.65 -6.06 -10.33
C TYR A 10 -6.60 -6.77 -11.33
N PRO A 11 -7.09 -6.09 -12.42
CA PRO A 11 -8.07 -6.72 -13.32
C PRO A 11 -7.53 -7.97 -14.03
N ASN A 12 -6.24 -7.96 -14.40
CA ASN A 12 -5.61 -9.11 -15.04
C ASN A 12 -5.43 -10.29 -14.08
N PHE A 13 -5.15 -10.01 -12.80
CA PHE A 13 -5.04 -11.05 -11.79
C PHE A 13 -6.40 -11.68 -11.47
N ILE A 14 -7.45 -10.88 -11.38
CA ILE A 14 -8.83 -11.36 -11.21
C ILE A 14 -9.20 -12.28 -12.37
N ARG A 15 -8.95 -11.85 -13.62
CA ARG A 15 -9.20 -12.69 -14.81
C ARG A 15 -8.41 -14.00 -14.77
N LEU A 16 -7.16 -13.97 -14.30
CA LEU A 16 -6.37 -15.20 -14.15
C LEU A 16 -7.00 -16.15 -13.12
N LEU A 17 -7.44 -15.65 -11.96
CA LEU A 17 -8.11 -16.47 -10.96
C LEU A 17 -9.40 -17.11 -11.51
N ASP A 18 -10.18 -16.35 -12.26
CA ASP A 18 -11.40 -16.83 -12.91
C ASP A 18 -11.09 -17.94 -13.92
N GLN A 19 -10.07 -17.77 -14.76
CA GLN A 19 -9.62 -18.79 -15.71
C GLN A 19 -9.12 -20.07 -15.04
N LEU A 20 -8.52 -19.96 -13.85
CA LEU A 20 -8.02 -21.10 -13.08
C LEU A 20 -9.09 -21.73 -12.19
N GLY A 21 -10.29 -21.16 -12.11
CA GLY A 21 -11.35 -21.61 -11.21
C GLY A 21 -11.00 -21.41 -9.72
N VAL A 22 -10.14 -20.45 -9.39
CA VAL A 22 -9.68 -20.19 -8.03
C VAL A 22 -10.53 -19.11 -7.39
N ALA A 23 -11.25 -19.48 -6.33
CA ALA A 23 -12.13 -18.55 -5.62
C ALA A 23 -11.38 -17.53 -4.77
N SER A 24 -11.96 -16.34 -4.65
CA SER A 24 -11.55 -15.31 -3.73
C SER A 24 -12.73 -14.79 -2.90
N GLN A 25 -12.46 -14.24 -1.74
CA GLN A 25 -13.49 -13.70 -0.86
C GLN A 25 -13.18 -12.26 -0.47
N PRO A 26 -14.20 -11.42 -0.23
CA PRO A 26 -14.03 -10.07 0.28
C PRO A 26 -13.27 -10.08 1.60
N THR A 27 -12.45 -9.06 1.80
CA THR A 27 -11.75 -8.80 3.05
C THR A 27 -11.64 -7.30 3.30
N GLU A 28 -11.22 -6.92 4.49
CA GLU A 28 -10.89 -5.55 4.84
C GLU A 28 -9.39 -5.39 4.93
N MET A 29 -8.87 -4.28 4.41
CA MET A 29 -7.51 -3.84 4.65
C MET A 29 -7.55 -2.62 5.53
N SER A 30 -7.17 -2.77 6.79
CA SER A 30 -7.10 -1.70 7.77
C SER A 30 -5.65 -1.48 8.21
N PHE A 31 -5.40 -0.27 8.69
CA PHE A 31 -4.12 0.13 9.27
C PHE A 31 -4.34 0.56 10.72
N SER A 32 -3.61 -0.07 11.62
CA SER A 32 -3.60 0.27 13.04
C SER A 32 -2.20 0.66 13.49
N VAL A 33 -2.14 1.57 14.45
CA VAL A 33 -0.90 2.03 15.06
C VAL A 33 -0.96 1.76 16.56
N HIS A 34 0.10 1.16 17.06
CA HIS A 34 0.43 1.09 18.47
C HIS A 34 1.81 1.71 18.69
N ASP A 35 1.86 2.75 19.51
CA ASP A 35 3.09 3.41 19.93
C ASP A 35 3.35 3.12 21.41
N PRO A 36 4.27 2.22 21.75
CA PRO A 36 4.53 1.84 23.13
C PRO A 36 5.12 2.99 23.96
N ALA A 37 5.81 3.95 23.34
CA ALA A 37 6.42 5.07 24.05
C ALA A 37 5.38 6.05 24.61
N THR A 38 4.29 6.27 23.87
CA THR A 38 3.20 7.17 24.28
C THR A 38 1.95 6.43 24.74
N GLY A 39 1.90 5.10 24.57
CA GLY A 39 0.73 4.26 24.78
C GLY A 39 -0.46 4.63 23.89
N ARG A 40 -0.19 5.23 22.74
CA ARG A 40 -1.23 5.63 21.77
C ARG A 40 -1.57 4.47 20.87
N GLU A 41 -2.88 4.27 20.71
CA GLU A 41 -3.44 3.29 19.81
C GLU A 41 -4.61 3.87 19.02
N TYR A 42 -4.69 3.54 17.75
CA TYR A 42 -5.86 3.82 16.93
C TYR A 42 -5.87 2.94 15.68
N ASN A 43 -7.05 2.82 15.06
CA ASN A 43 -7.24 2.16 13.76
C ASN A 43 -8.05 3.09 12.86
N GLY A 44 -7.63 3.23 11.61
CA GLY A 44 -8.22 4.16 10.65
C GLY A 44 -9.48 3.65 9.92
N ASN A 45 -10.05 2.52 10.33
CA ASN A 45 -11.16 1.89 9.58
C ASN A 45 -12.50 2.59 9.80
N THR A 46 -12.84 2.89 11.05
CA THR A 46 -14.09 3.56 11.43
C THR A 46 -13.84 4.70 12.41
N LEU A 47 -14.81 5.61 12.57
CA LEU A 47 -14.72 6.65 13.60
C LEU A 47 -14.63 6.04 15.01
N ASN A 48 -15.32 4.94 15.25
CA ASN A 48 -15.25 4.27 16.55
C ASN A 48 -13.88 3.69 16.83
N SER A 49 -13.23 3.03 15.87
CA SER A 49 -11.88 2.50 16.02
C SER A 49 -10.80 3.59 16.01
N LEU A 50 -11.02 4.69 15.28
CA LEU A 50 -10.15 5.86 15.30
C LEU A 50 -10.06 6.49 16.69
N PHE A 51 -11.19 6.54 17.39
CA PHE A 51 -11.31 7.03 18.76
C PHE A 51 -11.49 5.89 19.77
N ALA A 52 -10.95 4.70 19.54
CA ALA A 52 -10.97 3.58 20.47
C ALA A 52 -10.43 4.01 21.84
N GLN A 53 -9.35 4.77 21.87
CA GLN A 53 -8.92 5.51 23.04
C GLN A 53 -9.67 6.84 23.10
N ARG A 54 -10.74 6.93 23.90
CA ARG A 54 -11.60 8.13 24.01
C ARG A 54 -10.83 9.41 24.40
N ARG A 55 -9.69 9.30 25.09
CA ARG A 55 -8.80 10.43 25.38
C ARG A 55 -8.31 11.16 24.13
N ASN A 56 -8.28 10.50 22.98
CA ASN A 56 -7.88 11.11 21.71
C ASN A 56 -8.87 12.18 21.24
N LEU A 57 -10.15 12.11 21.64
CA LEU A 57 -11.16 13.16 21.38
C LEU A 57 -10.75 14.51 21.98
N LEU A 58 -10.08 14.51 23.14
CA LEU A 58 -9.64 15.71 23.85
C LEU A 58 -8.19 16.12 23.48
N SER A 59 -7.55 15.45 22.51
CA SER A 59 -6.16 15.71 22.14
C SER A 59 -6.07 16.65 20.93
N PRO A 60 -5.71 17.93 21.08
CA PRO A 60 -5.52 18.84 19.93
C PRO A 60 -4.51 18.33 18.91
N GLY A 61 -3.45 17.66 19.38
CA GLY A 61 -2.45 17.08 18.49
C GLY A 61 -2.96 15.87 17.71
N PHE A 62 -3.94 15.12 18.21
CA PHE A 62 -4.60 14.06 17.45
C PHE A 62 -5.47 14.65 16.35
N TRP A 63 -6.24 15.68 16.62
CA TRP A 63 -7.00 16.42 15.61
C TRP A 63 -6.11 17.09 14.57
N GLY A 64 -4.94 17.61 15.00
CA GLY A 64 -3.92 18.12 14.08
C GLY A 64 -3.42 17.06 13.09
N MET A 65 -3.16 15.84 13.59
CA MET A 65 -2.79 14.68 12.74
C MET A 65 -3.90 14.34 11.76
N LEU A 66 -5.17 14.26 12.18
CA LEU A 66 -6.29 13.98 11.28
C LEU A 66 -6.45 15.05 10.20
N ARG A 67 -6.29 16.32 10.57
CA ARG A 67 -6.29 17.42 9.59
C ARG A 67 -5.17 17.26 8.58
N ASP A 68 -3.98 16.88 9.02
CA ASP A 68 -2.84 16.69 8.13
C ASP A 68 -3.00 15.46 7.22
N ILE A 69 -3.67 14.40 7.66
CA ILE A 69 -4.08 13.27 6.81
C ILE A 69 -4.95 13.77 5.66
N LEU A 70 -6.04 14.50 5.96
CA LEU A 70 -6.95 15.01 4.94
C LEU A 70 -6.27 16.02 4.01
N ARG A 71 -5.38 16.84 4.56
CA ARG A 71 -4.60 17.81 3.80
C ARG A 71 -3.63 17.11 2.84
N PHE A 72 -2.88 16.11 3.31
CA PHE A 72 -1.96 15.33 2.48
C PHE A 72 -2.70 14.61 1.35
N ASN A 73 -3.80 13.95 1.65
CA ASN A 73 -4.59 13.25 0.65
C ASN A 73 -5.00 14.19 -0.50
N ARG A 74 -5.43 15.41 -0.17
CA ARG A 74 -5.84 16.41 -1.17
C ARG A 74 -4.65 17.01 -1.91
N GLU A 75 -3.63 17.48 -1.18
CA GLU A 75 -2.50 18.22 -1.75
C GLU A 75 -1.62 17.31 -2.61
N ALA A 76 -1.26 16.13 -2.10
CA ALA A 76 -0.39 15.20 -2.81
C ALA A 76 -1.04 14.66 -4.09
N LEU A 77 -2.36 14.39 -4.06
CA LEU A 77 -3.09 13.97 -5.25
C LEU A 77 -3.14 15.10 -6.31
N ALA A 78 -3.46 16.33 -5.90
CA ALA A 78 -3.47 17.47 -6.80
C ALA A 78 -2.07 17.75 -7.38
N ASP A 79 -1.02 17.63 -6.59
CA ASP A 79 0.35 17.80 -7.07
C ASP A 79 0.78 16.70 -8.05
N LEU A 80 0.32 15.47 -7.86
CA LEU A 80 0.54 14.36 -8.80
C LEU A 80 -0.20 14.62 -10.13
N GLU A 81 -1.49 14.95 -10.08
CA GLU A 81 -2.33 15.19 -11.26
C GLU A 81 -1.83 16.38 -12.09
N GLN A 82 -1.35 17.42 -11.42
CA GLN A 82 -0.83 18.64 -12.05
C GLN A 82 0.68 18.56 -12.37
N GLN A 83 1.29 17.36 -12.20
CA GLN A 83 2.70 17.10 -12.49
C GLN A 83 3.66 18.06 -11.75
N ARG A 84 3.30 18.50 -10.54
CA ARG A 84 4.11 19.42 -9.73
C ARG A 84 5.16 18.71 -8.85
N ILE A 85 5.18 17.39 -8.84
CA ILE A 85 6.16 16.60 -8.09
C ILE A 85 7.41 16.41 -8.96
N ALA A 86 8.52 17.04 -8.59
CA ALA A 86 9.79 16.85 -9.27
C ALA A 86 10.31 15.41 -9.08
N ALA A 87 11.09 14.91 -10.03
CA ALA A 87 11.53 13.51 -10.07
C ALA A 87 12.39 13.11 -8.86
N ASP A 88 13.13 14.05 -8.30
CA ASP A 88 14.02 13.90 -7.15
C ASP A 88 13.35 14.19 -5.80
N THR A 89 12.07 14.57 -5.79
CA THR A 89 11.33 14.87 -4.56
C THR A 89 11.12 13.61 -3.74
N THR A 90 11.60 13.64 -2.50
CA THR A 90 11.37 12.56 -1.52
C THR A 90 10.15 12.84 -0.65
N LEU A 91 9.60 11.79 0.00
CA LEU A 91 8.53 11.95 0.97
C LEU A 91 8.95 12.93 2.08
N GLY A 92 10.15 12.78 2.63
CA GLY A 92 10.65 13.61 3.71
C GLY A 92 10.87 15.08 3.32
N SER A 93 11.36 15.35 2.10
CA SER A 93 11.52 16.73 1.62
C SER A 93 10.16 17.42 1.47
N TYR A 94 9.19 16.74 0.86
CA TYR A 94 7.83 17.25 0.68
C TYR A 94 7.12 17.54 2.01
N LEU A 95 7.19 16.60 2.96
CA LEU A 95 6.56 16.75 4.27
C LEU A 95 7.14 17.96 5.03
N ARG A 96 8.45 18.17 4.95
CA ARG A 96 9.16 19.28 5.59
C ARG A 96 8.85 20.62 4.92
N GLU A 97 8.91 20.69 3.59
CA GLU A 97 8.62 21.90 2.82
C GLU A 97 7.18 22.40 3.06
N ARG A 98 6.24 21.46 3.07
CA ARG A 98 4.81 21.74 3.32
C ARG A 98 4.47 21.87 4.81
N ARG A 99 5.46 21.75 5.71
CA ARG A 99 5.30 21.88 7.16
C ARG A 99 4.21 20.98 7.74
N TYR A 100 4.24 19.71 7.41
CA TYR A 100 3.37 18.72 8.04
C TYR A 100 3.76 18.49 9.49
N GLY A 101 2.78 18.27 10.36
CA GLY A 101 3.01 18.07 11.79
C GLY A 101 3.74 16.77 12.10
N GLN A 102 4.65 16.82 13.10
CA GLN A 102 5.46 15.64 13.45
C GLN A 102 4.63 14.41 13.79
N ARG A 103 3.46 14.59 14.44
CA ARG A 103 2.56 13.46 14.74
C ARG A 103 2.00 12.78 13.50
N PHE A 104 1.73 13.53 12.43
CA PHE A 104 1.31 12.95 11.16
C PHE A 104 2.44 12.13 10.55
N ILE A 105 3.68 12.63 10.65
CA ILE A 105 4.86 11.95 10.14
C ILE A 105 5.11 10.65 10.91
N ASP A 106 5.23 10.73 12.24
CA ASP A 106 5.70 9.64 13.09
C ASP A 106 4.62 8.57 13.34
N HIS A 107 3.35 8.94 13.35
CA HIS A 107 2.27 8.03 13.74
C HIS A 107 1.30 7.68 12.61
N TYR A 108 1.48 8.21 11.40
CA TYR A 108 0.62 7.87 10.27
C TYR A 108 1.41 7.56 9.01
N ILE A 109 1.96 8.59 8.32
CA ILE A 109 2.41 8.43 6.93
C ILE A 109 3.67 7.54 6.81
N VAL A 110 4.64 7.72 7.69
CA VAL A 110 5.88 6.94 7.69
C VAL A 110 5.63 5.49 8.13
N PRO A 111 4.94 5.21 9.26
CA PRO A 111 4.61 3.83 9.63
C PRO A 111 3.76 3.11 8.59
N MET A 112 2.79 3.79 7.98
CA MET A 112 1.94 3.20 6.94
C MET A 112 2.75 2.82 5.70
N GLY A 113 3.61 3.71 5.21
CA GLY A 113 4.51 3.40 4.10
C GLY A 113 5.49 2.28 4.45
N ALA A 114 6.13 2.35 5.61
CA ALA A 114 7.06 1.34 6.07
C ALA A 114 6.41 -0.06 6.17
N ALA A 115 5.18 -0.14 6.64
CA ALA A 115 4.43 -1.40 6.70
C ALA A 115 4.13 -1.97 5.31
N ILE A 116 3.78 -1.13 4.33
CA ILE A 116 3.46 -1.55 2.96
C ILE A 116 4.70 -2.09 2.25
N TRP A 117 5.84 -1.41 2.37
CA TRP A 117 7.08 -1.78 1.65
C TRP A 117 8.09 -2.56 2.49
N SER A 118 7.76 -2.90 3.74
CA SER A 118 8.67 -3.59 4.67
C SER A 118 10.03 -2.89 4.80
N MET A 119 9.98 -1.56 4.88
CA MET A 119 11.15 -0.69 4.99
C MET A 119 11.35 -0.20 6.42
N SER A 120 12.56 0.27 6.73
CA SER A 120 12.78 0.99 7.99
C SER A 120 12.08 2.35 7.98
N LEU A 121 11.70 2.86 9.17
CA LEU A 121 11.07 4.19 9.28
C LEU A 121 12.01 5.30 8.77
N ALA A 122 13.32 5.15 8.94
CA ALA A 122 14.32 6.12 8.48
C ALA A 122 14.40 6.17 6.95
N ASP A 123 14.41 5.00 6.29
CA ASP A 123 14.51 4.91 4.84
C ASP A 123 13.24 5.43 4.16
N MET A 124 12.08 5.34 4.83
CA MET A 124 10.80 5.78 4.28
C MET A 124 10.78 7.28 3.95
N LEU A 125 11.50 8.11 4.71
CA LEU A 125 11.60 9.54 4.41
C LEU A 125 12.37 9.83 3.10
N GLY A 126 13.29 8.94 2.72
CA GLY A 126 14.01 9.00 1.43
C GLY A 126 13.21 8.47 0.23
N PHE A 127 12.01 7.94 0.46
CA PHE A 127 11.24 7.27 -0.60
C PHE A 127 10.75 8.27 -1.67
N PRO A 128 10.82 7.93 -2.98
CA PRO A 128 10.37 8.81 -4.06
C PRO A 128 8.89 9.18 -3.94
N LEU A 129 8.60 10.47 -3.77
CA LEU A 129 7.23 10.94 -3.50
C LEU A 129 6.26 10.60 -4.64
N GLN A 130 6.67 10.77 -5.89
CA GLN A 130 5.80 10.51 -7.04
C GLN A 130 5.32 9.06 -7.07
N PHE A 131 6.21 8.11 -6.78
CA PHE A 131 5.86 6.69 -6.71
C PHE A 131 4.93 6.42 -5.51
N PHE A 132 5.24 7.00 -4.35
CA PHE A 132 4.44 6.88 -3.13
C PHE A 132 2.99 7.33 -3.38
N VAL A 133 2.82 8.56 -3.87
CA VAL A 133 1.48 9.14 -4.09
C VAL A 133 0.70 8.37 -5.16
N ARG A 134 1.37 7.97 -6.25
CA ARG A 134 0.74 7.17 -7.31
C ARG A 134 0.26 5.81 -6.79
N PHE A 135 1.07 5.14 -6.00
CA PHE A 135 0.70 3.86 -5.39
C PHE A 135 -0.51 4.04 -4.46
N PHE A 136 -0.45 5.04 -3.57
CA PHE A 136 -1.54 5.31 -2.63
C PHE A 136 -2.84 5.70 -3.35
N SER A 137 -2.76 6.50 -4.40
CA SER A 137 -3.90 6.86 -5.25
C SER A 137 -4.52 5.62 -5.92
N ASN A 138 -3.71 4.82 -6.59
CA ASN A 138 -4.18 3.62 -7.30
C ASN A 138 -4.86 2.61 -6.36
N HIS A 139 -4.41 2.53 -5.10
CA HIS A 139 -4.96 1.61 -4.11
C HIS A 139 -6.07 2.22 -3.23
N GLY A 140 -6.57 3.43 -3.57
CA GLY A 140 -7.62 4.11 -2.82
C GLY A 140 -7.22 4.55 -1.41
N LEU A 141 -5.92 4.61 -1.09
CA LEU A 141 -5.41 4.94 0.23
C LEU A 141 -5.43 6.45 0.54
N LEU A 142 -5.59 7.29 -0.49
CA LEU A 142 -5.78 8.76 -0.36
C LEU A 142 -7.26 9.14 -0.30
N SER A 143 -8.18 8.18 -0.24
CA SER A 143 -9.62 8.43 -0.12
C SER A 143 -10.17 7.93 1.20
N VAL A 144 -11.11 8.68 1.77
CA VAL A 144 -11.81 8.30 2.99
C VAL A 144 -13.04 7.45 2.69
N SER A 145 -13.77 7.76 1.63
CA SER A 145 -15.08 7.17 1.32
C SER A 145 -15.09 6.29 0.06
N HIS A 146 -14.28 6.63 -0.94
CA HIS A 146 -14.21 5.88 -2.18
C HIS A 146 -12.98 4.98 -2.16
N ARG A 147 -13.19 3.70 -1.85
CA ARG A 147 -12.13 2.69 -1.69
C ARG A 147 -12.47 1.44 -2.47
N PRO A 148 -11.45 0.71 -3.02
CA PRO A 148 -11.68 -0.56 -3.68
C PRO A 148 -12.14 -1.62 -2.69
N GLN A 149 -12.82 -2.65 -3.20
CA GLN A 149 -13.08 -3.85 -2.42
C GLN A 149 -11.79 -4.71 -2.38
N TRP A 150 -11.25 -4.86 -1.20
CA TRP A 150 -10.13 -5.76 -0.97
C TRP A 150 -10.61 -7.22 -0.92
N ARG A 151 -9.78 -8.12 -1.40
CA ARG A 151 -10.06 -9.54 -1.50
C ARG A 151 -8.84 -10.36 -1.10
N VAL A 152 -9.09 -11.58 -0.60
CA VAL A 152 -8.08 -12.61 -0.36
C VAL A 152 -8.43 -13.86 -1.16
N ILE A 153 -7.42 -14.63 -1.56
CA ILE A 153 -7.64 -15.93 -2.20
C ILE A 153 -8.12 -16.93 -1.17
N SER A 154 -9.21 -17.63 -1.45
CA SER A 154 -9.73 -18.69 -0.58
C SER A 154 -8.70 -19.80 -0.45
N GLY A 155 -8.33 -20.13 0.79
CA GLY A 155 -7.23 -21.07 1.08
C GLY A 155 -5.82 -20.48 0.96
N GLY A 156 -5.70 -19.14 0.75
CA GLY A 156 -4.43 -18.42 0.67
C GLY A 156 -3.80 -18.41 -0.73
N SER A 157 -2.79 -17.58 -0.93
CA SER A 157 -2.14 -17.37 -2.24
C SER A 157 -1.52 -18.64 -2.86
N ARG A 158 -1.24 -19.65 -2.07
CA ARG A 158 -0.73 -20.94 -2.57
C ARG A 158 -1.74 -21.67 -3.45
N SER A 159 -3.03 -21.42 -3.27
CA SER A 159 -4.10 -22.16 -3.94
C SER A 159 -4.10 -22.01 -5.46
N TYR A 160 -3.63 -20.89 -6.02
CA TYR A 160 -3.59 -20.69 -7.47
C TYR A 160 -2.35 -21.29 -8.13
N VAL A 161 -1.30 -21.66 -7.38
CA VAL A 161 -0.01 -22.10 -7.94
C VAL A 161 -0.15 -23.41 -8.70
N ALA A 162 -0.79 -24.42 -8.10
CA ALA A 162 -0.94 -25.72 -8.74
C ALA A 162 -1.81 -25.64 -10.01
N PRO A 163 -3.00 -25.01 -10.01
CA PRO A 163 -3.78 -24.81 -11.24
C PRO A 163 -3.01 -24.03 -12.31
N LEU A 164 -2.28 -22.99 -11.93
CA LEU A 164 -1.46 -22.19 -12.86
C LEU A 164 -0.39 -23.02 -13.55
N CYS A 165 0.31 -23.88 -12.80
CA CYS A 165 1.41 -24.68 -13.31
C CYS A 165 0.96 -25.95 -14.06
N ALA A 166 -0.31 -26.36 -13.95
CA ALA A 166 -0.78 -27.64 -14.46
C ALA A 166 -0.45 -27.89 -15.94
N SER A 167 -0.60 -26.86 -16.80
CA SER A 167 -0.39 -27.00 -18.25
C SER A 167 1.09 -27.11 -18.67
N PHE A 168 2.03 -26.75 -17.78
CA PHE A 168 3.48 -26.76 -18.08
C PHE A 168 4.32 -27.36 -16.94
N ALA A 169 3.68 -28.14 -16.06
CA ALA A 169 4.36 -28.75 -14.90
C ALA A 169 5.60 -29.57 -15.31
N ASN A 170 5.53 -30.28 -16.44
CA ASN A 170 6.63 -31.07 -17.00
C ASN A 170 7.79 -30.23 -17.59
N LYS A 171 7.59 -28.93 -17.76
CA LYS A 171 8.60 -27.97 -18.25
C LYS A 171 9.31 -27.23 -17.13
N ILE A 172 8.85 -27.38 -15.88
CA ILE A 172 9.45 -26.72 -14.72
C ILE A 172 10.75 -27.44 -14.35
N ARG A 173 11.85 -26.71 -14.37
CA ARG A 173 13.17 -27.17 -13.95
C ARG A 173 13.53 -26.54 -12.61
N LEU A 174 13.67 -27.37 -11.59
CA LEU A 174 14.15 -26.94 -10.27
C LEU A 174 15.67 -26.93 -10.23
N ASN A 175 16.25 -26.15 -9.32
CA ASN A 175 17.71 -26.02 -9.13
C ASN A 175 18.45 -25.56 -10.43
N CYS A 176 17.76 -24.79 -11.27
CA CYS A 176 18.30 -24.28 -12.53
C CYS A 176 18.23 -22.74 -12.52
N PRO A 177 19.18 -22.06 -11.82
CA PRO A 177 19.19 -20.60 -11.77
C PRO A 177 19.49 -20.03 -13.15
N VAL A 178 18.69 -19.04 -13.55
CA VAL A 178 18.93 -18.29 -14.79
C VAL A 178 20.18 -17.43 -14.61
N GLN A 179 21.19 -17.62 -15.46
CA GLN A 179 22.44 -16.87 -15.42
C GLN A 179 22.43 -15.66 -16.37
N ARG A 180 21.73 -15.79 -17.51
CA ARG A 180 21.66 -14.75 -18.54
C ARG A 180 20.35 -14.86 -19.30
N VAL A 181 19.80 -13.73 -19.68
CA VAL A 181 18.65 -13.64 -20.59
C VAL A 181 19.04 -12.73 -21.74
N GLU A 182 18.97 -13.22 -22.97
CA GLU A 182 19.19 -12.45 -24.18
C GLU A 182 17.90 -12.38 -24.99
N ARG A 183 17.61 -11.20 -25.50
CA ARG A 183 16.46 -10.98 -26.37
C ARG A 183 16.93 -10.40 -27.70
N ASP A 184 16.50 -11.03 -28.78
CA ASP A 184 16.70 -10.56 -30.14
C ASP A 184 15.39 -10.48 -30.94
N ALA A 185 15.46 -10.29 -32.23
CA ALA A 185 14.30 -10.21 -33.12
C ALA A 185 13.56 -11.55 -33.26
N GLU A 186 14.22 -12.67 -32.97
CA GLU A 186 13.70 -14.02 -33.16
C GLU A 186 13.14 -14.62 -31.88
N GLY A 187 13.49 -14.08 -30.70
CA GLY A 187 12.99 -14.57 -29.43
C GLY A 187 13.77 -14.18 -28.19
N VAL A 188 13.68 -15.05 -27.18
CA VAL A 188 14.39 -14.91 -25.90
C VAL A 188 15.08 -16.22 -25.59
N THR A 189 16.37 -16.13 -25.29
CA THR A 189 17.21 -17.28 -24.91
C THR A 189 17.75 -17.12 -23.50
#